data_7d38cfdc89be90effbf4e780da759c5a
#
_entry.id   7d38cfdc89be90effbf4e780da759c5a
#
_cell.length_a   1.000
_cell.length_b   1.000
_cell.length_c   1.000
_cell.angle_alpha   90.00
_cell.angle_beta   90.00
_cell.angle_gamma   90.00
#
_symmetry.space_group_name_H-M   'P 1'
#
loop_
_entity.id
_entity.type
_entity.pdbx_description
1 polymer ?
#
loop_
_entity_poly.entity_id
_entity_poly.type
_entity_poly.pdbx_seq_one_letter_code
_entity_poly.pdbx_strand_id
1 'polypeptide(L)'
;MLKRYLAAFILISACVLGPALAQNTGPGAAGAGDAPAPFDGDLQRLAEILGTLHYLRGICGSNEGGKWRNQMQALIDAETPSGDRRARMIAGFNRGYNGFQQTYRTCTPAALVAIRRYIDEGSKISRDLTARYAN
;
A
#
# COMPACT_ATOMS: atom_id res chain seq x y z
N MET A 1 -8.32 69.12 -26.67
CA MET A 1 -7.08 69.71 -26.14
C MET A 1 -6.44 68.61 -25.32
N LEU A 2 -5.25 68.15 -25.43
CA LEU A 2 -3.99 68.62 -25.94
C LEU A 2 -2.97 67.45 -25.88
N LYS A 3 -2.26 67.20 -26.98
CA LYS A 3 -0.85 66.80 -27.10
C LYS A 3 -0.40 65.49 -26.45
N ARG A 4 -0.11 64.45 -27.27
CA ARG A 4 1.19 64.22 -27.95
C ARG A 4 2.38 64.25 -26.96
N TYR A 5 2.96 63.07 -26.68
CA TYR A 5 4.41 62.86 -26.75
C TYR A 5 4.71 61.40 -27.09
N LEU A 6 5.27 61.27 -28.28
CA LEU A 6 6.03 60.10 -28.71
C LEU A 6 7.36 60.08 -27.94
N ALA A 7 7.69 58.97 -27.33
CA ALA A 7 9.08 58.67 -27.02
C ALA A 7 9.34 57.18 -27.36
N ALA A 8 10.04 57.00 -28.46
CA ALA A 8 10.58 55.74 -28.90
C ALA A 8 11.70 55.31 -27.94
N PHE A 9 11.52 54.21 -27.27
CA PHE A 9 12.65 53.50 -26.62
C PHE A 9 12.90 52.19 -27.38
N ILE A 10 13.94 52.23 -28.19
CA ILE A 10 14.60 51.06 -28.76
C ILE A 10 15.36 50.41 -27.63
N LEU A 11 14.86 49.28 -27.09
CA LEU A 11 15.64 48.41 -26.20
C LEU A 11 16.13 47.20 -26.96
N ILE A 12 17.41 47.18 -27.12
CA ILE A 12 18.21 46.11 -27.72
C ILE A 12 18.03 44.88 -26.80
N SER A 13 17.33 43.86 -27.32
CA SER A 13 17.22 42.57 -26.67
C SER A 13 18.51 41.78 -26.91
N ALA A 14 19.41 41.79 -25.95
CA ALA A 14 20.57 40.90 -25.92
C ALA A 14 20.09 39.47 -25.66
N CYS A 15 20.09 38.62 -26.70
CA CYS A 15 19.96 37.16 -26.53
C CYS A 15 21.15 36.63 -25.74
N VAL A 16 20.98 36.42 -24.45
CA VAL A 16 21.88 35.62 -23.66
C VAL A 16 21.59 34.15 -23.94
N LEU A 17 22.37 33.52 -24.82
CA LEU A 17 22.44 32.07 -24.92
C LEU A 17 23.07 31.53 -23.64
N GLY A 18 22.27 31.21 -22.67
CA GLY A 18 22.71 30.40 -21.53
C GLY A 18 22.91 28.94 -21.97
N PRO A 19 23.99 28.27 -21.55
CA PRO A 19 24.13 26.85 -21.80
C PRO A 19 23.00 26.12 -21.07
N ALA A 20 22.17 25.40 -21.83
CA ALA A 20 21.22 24.45 -21.30
C ALA A 20 22.01 23.35 -20.60
N LEU A 21 22.14 23.42 -19.28
CA LEU A 21 22.55 22.28 -18.49
C LEU A 21 21.46 21.23 -18.67
N ALA A 22 21.75 20.25 -19.51
CA ALA A 22 20.95 19.04 -19.59
C ALA A 22 20.92 18.44 -18.17
N GLN A 23 19.81 18.61 -17.47
CA GLN A 23 19.51 17.86 -16.26
C GLN A 23 19.37 16.41 -16.70
N ASN A 24 20.42 15.66 -16.48
CA ASN A 24 20.43 14.24 -16.65
C ASN A 24 19.48 13.69 -15.56
N THR A 25 18.18 13.57 -15.91
CA THR A 25 17.25 12.77 -15.13
C THR A 25 17.65 11.32 -15.35
N GLY A 26 18.72 10.91 -14.65
CA GLY A 26 19.00 9.49 -14.45
C GLY A 26 17.73 8.85 -13.84
N PRO A 27 17.50 7.55 -14.11
CA PRO A 27 16.40 6.85 -13.47
C PRO A 27 16.54 7.09 -11.96
N GLY A 28 15.52 7.74 -11.38
CA GLY A 28 15.54 8.12 -9.97
C GLY A 28 15.95 6.89 -9.18
N ALA A 29 17.00 7.05 -8.35
CA ALA A 29 17.39 6.01 -7.42
C ALA A 29 16.14 5.69 -6.59
N ALA A 30 15.52 4.54 -6.87
CA ALA A 30 14.55 3.95 -5.98
C ALA A 30 15.23 3.94 -4.61
N GLY A 31 14.66 4.69 -3.65
CA GLY A 31 15.25 4.78 -2.33
C GLY A 31 15.49 3.38 -1.79
N ALA A 32 16.57 3.18 -1.04
CA ALA A 32 16.96 1.88 -0.48
C ALA A 32 15.83 1.21 0.36
N GLY A 33 14.72 1.94 0.62
CA GLY A 33 13.52 1.43 1.29
C GLY A 33 12.50 0.76 0.36
N ASP A 34 12.61 0.86 -0.97
CA ASP A 34 11.62 0.36 -1.92
C ASP A 34 12.02 -0.96 -2.60
N ALA A 35 13.24 -1.45 -2.37
CA ALA A 35 13.64 -2.76 -2.85
C ALA A 35 12.79 -3.86 -2.17
N PRO A 36 12.26 -4.84 -2.95
CA PRO A 36 11.48 -5.93 -2.39
C PRO A 36 12.30 -6.71 -1.34
N ALA A 37 11.76 -6.82 -0.14
CA ALA A 37 12.35 -7.66 0.90
C ALA A 37 11.94 -9.13 0.72
N PRO A 38 12.78 -10.09 1.17
CA PRO A 38 12.45 -11.52 1.04
C PRO A 38 11.13 -11.93 1.68
N PHE A 39 10.65 -11.17 2.65
CA PHE A 39 9.41 -11.42 3.39
C PHE A 39 8.19 -10.65 2.84
N ASP A 40 8.34 -9.81 1.82
CA ASP A 40 7.23 -9.00 1.29
C ASP A 40 6.07 -9.85 0.77
N GLY A 41 6.35 -11.02 0.19
CA GLY A 41 5.32 -11.96 -0.25
C GLY A 41 4.50 -12.51 0.92
N ASP A 42 5.16 -12.88 2.00
CA ASP A 42 4.52 -13.37 3.22
C ASP A 42 3.69 -12.28 3.91
N LEU A 43 4.19 -11.04 3.97
CA LEU A 43 3.43 -9.91 4.50
C LEU A 43 2.17 -9.62 3.68
N GLN A 44 2.27 -9.63 2.35
CA GLN A 44 1.11 -9.42 1.49
C GLN A 44 0.09 -10.55 1.64
N ARG A 45 0.54 -11.80 1.76
CA ARG A 45 -0.34 -12.94 2.02
C ARG A 45 -1.01 -12.85 3.38
N LEU A 46 -0.27 -12.47 4.41
CA LEU A 46 -0.83 -12.26 5.75
C LEU A 46 -1.89 -11.14 5.74
N ALA A 47 -1.63 -10.03 5.04
CA ALA A 47 -2.60 -8.95 4.87
C ALA A 47 -3.88 -9.43 4.19
N GLU A 48 -3.78 -10.26 3.13
CA GLU A 48 -4.93 -10.84 2.44
C GLU A 48 -5.74 -11.77 3.36
N ILE A 49 -5.07 -12.59 4.17
CA ILE A 49 -5.71 -13.45 5.17
C ILE A 49 -6.47 -12.61 6.20
N LEU A 50 -5.89 -11.52 6.69
CA LEU A 50 -6.55 -10.63 7.64
C LEU A 50 -7.82 -10.00 7.04
N GLY A 51 -7.79 -9.61 5.77
CA GLY A 51 -8.96 -9.12 5.05
C GLY A 51 -10.05 -10.18 4.88
N THR A 52 -9.66 -11.40 4.53
CA THR A 52 -10.55 -12.56 4.43
C THR A 52 -11.24 -12.86 5.77
N LEU A 53 -10.47 -12.91 6.84
CA LEU A 53 -10.99 -13.18 8.18
C LEU A 53 -11.87 -12.03 8.68
N HIS A 54 -11.54 -10.78 8.37
CA HIS A 54 -12.39 -9.65 8.70
C HIS A 54 -13.79 -9.78 8.10
N TYR A 55 -13.89 -10.22 6.85
CA TYR A 55 -15.18 -10.45 6.22
C TYR A 55 -15.89 -11.70 6.77
N LEU A 56 -15.24 -12.86 6.70
CA LEU A 56 -15.88 -14.15 7.04
C LEU A 56 -16.30 -14.22 8.51
N ARG A 57 -15.49 -13.73 9.43
CA ARG A 57 -15.86 -13.69 10.86
C ARG A 57 -17.02 -12.76 11.10
N GLY A 58 -17.12 -11.66 10.35
CA GLY A 58 -18.25 -10.75 10.41
C GLY A 58 -19.57 -11.42 10.04
N ILE A 59 -19.62 -12.11 8.88
CA ILE A 59 -20.86 -12.78 8.43
C ILE A 59 -21.20 -14.03 9.26
N CYS A 60 -20.22 -14.63 9.95
CA CYS A 60 -20.45 -15.80 10.81
C CYS A 60 -20.78 -15.44 12.26
N GLY A 61 -21.15 -14.20 12.54
CA GLY A 61 -21.69 -13.78 13.83
C GLY A 61 -20.65 -13.69 14.94
N SER A 62 -19.38 -13.56 14.62
CA SER A 62 -18.36 -13.31 15.64
C SER A 62 -18.45 -11.85 16.10
N ASN A 63 -18.35 -11.64 17.40
CA ASN A 63 -18.33 -10.30 18.00
C ASN A 63 -16.95 -9.62 17.88
N GLU A 64 -16.21 -9.92 16.79
CA GLU A 64 -14.84 -9.49 16.57
C GLU A 64 -14.71 -8.29 15.61
N GLY A 65 -15.74 -7.44 15.51
CA GLY A 65 -15.95 -6.43 14.48
C GLY A 65 -14.72 -5.61 14.05
N GLY A 66 -13.88 -5.17 14.99
CA GLY A 66 -12.66 -4.43 14.69
C GLY A 66 -11.37 -5.24 14.71
N LYS A 67 -11.36 -6.45 15.28
CA LYS A 67 -10.16 -7.23 15.61
C LYS A 67 -9.20 -7.39 14.42
N TRP A 68 -9.70 -7.89 13.30
CA TRP A 68 -8.87 -8.21 12.15
C TRP A 68 -8.34 -6.96 11.43
N ARG A 69 -9.13 -5.89 11.43
CA ARG A 69 -8.69 -4.58 10.95
C ARG A 69 -7.61 -3.99 11.87
N ASN A 70 -7.76 -4.11 13.17
CA ASN A 70 -6.76 -3.65 14.14
C ASN A 70 -5.46 -4.47 14.03
N GLN A 71 -5.54 -5.78 13.77
CA GLN A 71 -4.36 -6.61 13.48
C GLN A 71 -3.65 -6.14 12.19
N MET A 72 -4.40 -5.78 11.16
CA MET A 72 -3.83 -5.23 9.93
C MET A 72 -3.13 -3.89 10.19
N GLN A 73 -3.73 -3.01 10.98
CA GLN A 73 -3.11 -1.74 11.36
C GLN A 73 -1.82 -1.97 12.16
N ALA A 74 -1.86 -2.87 13.14
CA ALA A 74 -0.68 -3.22 13.93
C ALA A 74 0.45 -3.79 13.06
N LEU A 75 0.12 -4.62 12.06
CA LEU A 75 1.09 -5.15 11.11
C LEU A 75 1.72 -4.03 10.28
N ILE A 76 0.92 -3.09 9.77
CA ILE A 76 1.42 -1.92 9.04
C ILE A 76 2.35 -1.08 9.93
N ASP A 77 1.97 -0.83 11.17
CA ASP A 77 2.72 0.01 12.10
C ASP A 77 4.06 -0.65 12.49
N ALA A 78 4.05 -1.97 12.69
CA ALA A 78 5.26 -2.73 13.04
C ALA A 78 6.28 -2.75 11.89
N GLU A 79 5.81 -2.88 10.66
CA GLU A 79 6.68 -2.94 9.50
C GLU A 79 7.18 -1.56 9.05
N THR A 80 6.64 -0.47 9.59
CA THR A 80 6.94 0.93 9.21
C THR A 80 7.14 1.07 7.69
N PRO A 81 6.21 0.60 6.87
CA PRO A 81 6.46 0.40 5.46
C PRO A 81 6.59 1.74 4.74
N SER A 82 7.51 1.77 3.79
CA SER A 82 7.52 2.77 2.73
C SER A 82 6.18 2.82 1.99
N GLY A 83 5.90 3.90 1.26
CA GLY A 83 4.63 4.13 0.58
C GLY A 83 4.16 2.92 -0.23
N ASP A 84 5.02 2.31 -1.04
CA ASP A 84 4.67 1.19 -1.93
C ASP A 84 4.40 -0.11 -1.18
N ARG A 85 5.20 -0.46 -0.16
CA ARG A 85 4.95 -1.65 0.66
C ARG A 85 3.62 -1.53 1.39
N ARG A 86 3.36 -0.39 2.01
CA ARG A 86 2.08 -0.09 2.65
C ARG A 86 0.91 -0.23 1.67
N ALA A 87 1.02 0.34 0.47
CA ALA A 87 -0.01 0.25 -0.55
C ALA A 87 -0.29 -1.21 -0.97
N ARG A 88 0.75 -2.03 -1.16
CA ARG A 88 0.60 -3.46 -1.47
C ARG A 88 -0.06 -4.25 -0.34
N MET A 89 0.27 -3.97 0.91
CA MET A 89 -0.36 -4.61 2.07
C MET A 89 -1.84 -4.25 2.17
N ILE A 90 -2.19 -2.97 2.01
CA ILE A 90 -3.59 -2.51 2.01
C ILE A 90 -4.37 -3.15 0.83
N ALA A 91 -3.76 -3.20 -0.35
CA ALA A 91 -4.35 -3.86 -1.51
C ALA A 91 -4.58 -5.37 -1.25
N GLY A 92 -3.65 -6.05 -0.57
CA GLY A 92 -3.80 -7.44 -0.13
C GLY A 92 -5.02 -7.63 0.78
N PHE A 93 -5.13 -6.83 1.83
CA PHE A 93 -6.28 -6.85 2.74
C PHE A 93 -7.60 -6.66 1.99
N ASN A 94 -7.68 -5.66 1.11
CA ASN A 94 -8.88 -5.39 0.33
C ASN A 94 -9.21 -6.53 -0.64
N ARG A 95 -8.22 -7.18 -1.25
CA ARG A 95 -8.46 -8.36 -2.10
C ARG A 95 -9.09 -9.51 -1.31
N GLY A 96 -8.54 -9.82 -0.13
CA GLY A 96 -9.09 -10.86 0.74
C GLY A 96 -10.52 -10.57 1.12
N TYR A 97 -10.80 -9.37 1.59
CA TYR A 97 -12.14 -8.93 1.97
C TYR A 97 -13.13 -9.03 0.79
N ASN A 98 -12.82 -8.38 -0.32
CA ASN A 98 -13.72 -8.27 -1.47
C ASN A 98 -13.92 -9.63 -2.17
N GLY A 99 -12.88 -10.45 -2.28
CA GLY A 99 -12.97 -11.77 -2.91
C GLY A 99 -13.95 -12.68 -2.17
N PHE A 100 -13.90 -12.68 -0.85
CA PHE A 100 -14.82 -13.49 -0.05
C PHE A 100 -16.23 -12.87 0.05
N GLN A 101 -16.36 -11.55 0.03
CA GLN A 101 -17.64 -10.87 -0.05
C GLN A 101 -18.42 -11.24 -1.32
N GLN A 102 -17.73 -11.46 -2.43
CA GLN A 102 -18.37 -11.89 -3.68
C GLN A 102 -18.81 -13.35 -3.63
N THR A 103 -18.09 -14.19 -2.91
CA THR A 103 -18.30 -15.64 -2.86
C THR A 103 -19.33 -16.05 -1.79
N TYR A 104 -19.26 -15.45 -0.61
CA TYR A 104 -20.08 -15.81 0.53
C TYR A 104 -21.00 -14.64 0.94
N ARG A 105 -22.31 -14.81 0.83
CA ARG A 105 -23.29 -13.81 1.27
C ARG A 105 -23.79 -14.05 2.69
N THR A 106 -23.68 -15.29 3.15
CA THR A 106 -24.12 -15.74 4.49
C THR A 106 -23.07 -16.71 5.04
N CYS A 107 -23.14 -16.94 6.35
CA CYS A 107 -22.30 -17.95 6.98
C CYS A 107 -22.76 -19.36 6.55
N THR A 108 -21.84 -20.10 5.95
CA THR A 108 -22.06 -21.48 5.49
C THR A 108 -21.06 -22.42 6.15
N PRO A 109 -21.28 -23.75 6.14
CA PRO A 109 -20.28 -24.73 6.58
C PRO A 109 -18.93 -24.54 5.87
N ALA A 110 -18.96 -24.23 4.56
CA ALA A 110 -17.74 -23.93 3.78
C ALA A 110 -17.02 -22.66 4.27
N ALA A 111 -17.77 -21.60 4.64
CA ALA A 111 -17.20 -20.40 5.23
C ALA A 111 -16.50 -20.70 6.56
N LEU A 112 -17.08 -21.56 7.40
CA LEU A 112 -16.46 -21.99 8.66
C LEU A 112 -15.18 -22.80 8.45
N VAL A 113 -15.14 -23.64 7.41
CA VAL A 113 -13.92 -24.36 7.01
C VAL A 113 -12.85 -23.37 6.54
N ALA A 114 -13.22 -22.41 5.70
CA ALA A 114 -12.32 -21.37 5.23
C ALA A 114 -11.73 -20.55 6.39
N ILE A 115 -12.54 -20.15 7.36
CA ILE A 115 -12.07 -19.44 8.56
C ILE A 115 -10.96 -20.21 9.26
N ARG A 116 -11.17 -21.51 9.57
CA ARG A 116 -10.16 -22.33 10.24
C ARG A 116 -8.86 -22.42 9.44
N ARG A 117 -8.98 -22.70 8.15
CA ARG A 117 -7.83 -22.79 7.24
C ARG A 117 -7.01 -21.51 7.22
N TYR A 118 -7.66 -20.35 7.13
CA TYR A 118 -6.97 -19.07 7.09
C TYR A 118 -6.38 -18.65 8.43
N ILE A 119 -6.99 -19.03 9.54
CA ILE A 119 -6.38 -18.84 10.88
C ILE A 119 -5.10 -19.69 10.98
N ASP A 120 -5.12 -20.93 10.56
CA ASP A 120 -3.96 -21.82 10.61
C ASP A 120 -2.84 -21.34 9.69
N GLU A 121 -3.17 -20.94 8.46
CA GLU A 121 -2.21 -20.40 7.50
C GLU A 121 -1.59 -19.09 8.00
N GLY A 122 -2.40 -18.14 8.46
CA GLY A 122 -1.93 -16.86 8.99
C GLY A 122 -1.05 -17.02 10.23
N SER A 123 -1.43 -17.95 11.12
CA SER A 123 -0.62 -18.28 12.29
C SER A 123 0.73 -18.88 11.91
N LYS A 124 0.77 -19.72 10.88
CA LYS A 124 2.02 -20.31 10.37
C LYS A 124 2.92 -19.21 9.80
N ILE A 125 2.39 -18.37 8.90
CA ILE A 125 3.15 -17.27 8.29
C ILE A 125 3.71 -16.35 9.38
N SER A 126 2.91 -15.96 10.36
CA SER A 126 3.36 -15.09 11.46
C SER A 126 4.53 -15.70 12.25
N ARG A 127 4.45 -17.00 12.58
CA ARG A 127 5.55 -17.69 13.25
C ARG A 127 6.81 -17.75 12.39
N ASP A 128 6.67 -18.06 11.11
CA ASP A 128 7.78 -18.17 10.16
C ASP A 128 8.49 -16.82 9.98
N LEU A 129 7.73 -15.73 9.88
CA LEU A 129 8.26 -14.37 9.82
C LEU A 129 9.02 -14.00 11.09
N THR A 130 8.42 -14.25 12.26
CA THR A 130 9.05 -13.97 13.54
C THR A 130 10.34 -14.78 13.71
N ALA A 131 10.33 -16.06 13.38
CA ALA A 131 11.49 -16.92 13.52
C ALA A 131 12.66 -16.54 12.60
N ARG A 132 12.39 -15.97 11.43
CA ARG A 132 13.43 -15.65 10.43
C ARG A 132 13.93 -14.21 10.51
N TYR A 133 13.09 -13.27 10.93
CA TYR A 133 13.34 -11.84 10.73
C TYR A 133 13.18 -10.98 11.99
N ALA A 134 12.57 -11.46 13.07
CA ALA A 134 12.50 -10.74 14.32
C ALA A 134 13.76 -11.07 15.16
N ASN A 135 14.71 -10.12 15.16
CA ASN A 135 15.89 -10.14 16.04
C ASN A 135 15.72 -9.14 17.15
#